data_7013e8e01bf7a113d17332e13ccc64e6
#
_entry.id   7013e8e01bf7a113d17332e13ccc64e6
#
_cell.length_a   1.000
_cell.length_b   1.000
_cell.length_c   1.000
_cell.angle_alpha   90.00
_cell.angle_beta   90.00
_cell.angle_gamma   90.00
#
_symmetry.space_group_name_H-M   'P 1'
#
loop_
_entity.id
_entity.type
_entity.pdbx_description
1 polymer ?
#
loop_
_entity_poly.entity_id
_entity_poly.type
_entity_poly.pdbx_seq_one_letter_code
_entity_poly.pdbx_strand_id
1 'polypeptide(L)'
;MHTGEVEVIASSLEILSEAKTPVFPLDDYQEVGEEVRLKNRVLDLRRPEINTRILSRSKISSSIRRFLEDQNFNEIETPILTKATPEGARDYVVPSRVNHGSFYALPQSPQLFKQLLMMGGLDKYLSLIHI
;
A
#
# COMPACT_ATOMS: atom_id res chain seq x y z
N MET A 1 5.14 3.15 28.95
CA MET A 1 4.59 2.52 30.18
C MET A 1 5.46 2.95 31.34
N HIS A 2 4.88 3.49 32.38
CA HIS A 2 5.58 3.67 33.64
C HIS A 2 5.76 2.29 34.27
N THR A 3 7.00 1.79 34.28
CA THR A 3 7.39 0.56 34.93
C THR A 3 7.81 0.88 36.37
N GLY A 4 7.43 0.06 37.35
CA GLY A 4 7.80 0.24 38.75
C GLY A 4 6.66 0.38 39.75
N GLU A 5 5.40 0.41 39.29
CA GLU A 5 4.25 0.42 40.19
C GLU A 5 3.89 -0.98 40.74
N VAL A 6 4.29 -2.02 39.99
CA VAL A 6 4.03 -3.42 40.36
C VAL A 6 5.28 -4.23 40.04
N GLU A 7 5.70 -5.06 40.98
CA GLU A 7 6.80 -6.03 40.85
C GLU A 7 6.25 -7.45 40.93
N VAL A 8 6.70 -8.32 40.02
CA VAL A 8 6.33 -9.74 40.01
C VAL A 8 7.56 -10.58 40.34
N ILE A 9 7.50 -11.31 41.42
CA ILE A 9 8.55 -12.26 41.82
C ILE A 9 8.29 -13.60 41.15
N ALA A 10 9.16 -13.98 40.21
CA ALA A 10 9.07 -15.25 39.51
C ALA A 10 9.81 -16.34 40.29
N SER A 11 9.15 -17.45 40.59
CA SER A 11 9.75 -18.63 41.23
C SER A 11 10.33 -19.65 40.23
N SER A 12 9.83 -19.61 39.00
CA SER A 12 10.32 -20.46 37.89
C SER A 12 10.14 -19.75 36.56
N LEU A 13 10.97 -20.09 35.60
CA LEU A 13 10.93 -19.59 34.23
C LEU A 13 11.06 -20.76 33.26
N GLU A 14 10.10 -20.90 32.38
CA GLU A 14 10.14 -21.87 31.27
C GLU A 14 10.16 -21.11 29.94
N ILE A 15 11.17 -21.39 29.11
CA ILE A 15 11.28 -20.82 27.77
C ILE A 15 10.47 -21.69 26.80
N LEU A 16 9.31 -21.21 26.37
CA LEU A 16 8.44 -21.94 25.45
C LEU A 16 8.94 -21.95 24.01
N SER A 17 9.61 -20.87 23.59
CA SER A 17 10.20 -20.75 22.26
C SER A 17 11.34 -19.75 22.26
N GLU A 18 12.44 -20.12 21.61
CA GLU A 18 13.57 -19.22 21.39
C GLU A 18 13.38 -18.41 20.12
N ALA A 19 13.73 -17.13 20.14
CA ALA A 19 13.70 -16.24 18.99
C ALA A 19 15.09 -15.64 18.74
N LYS A 20 15.43 -15.47 17.46
CA LYS A 20 16.62 -14.70 17.07
C LYS A 20 16.40 -13.22 17.38
N THR A 21 17.46 -12.55 17.82
CA THR A 21 17.44 -11.10 18.03
C THR A 21 17.02 -10.38 16.73
N PRO A 22 16.04 -9.48 16.76
CA PRO A 22 15.68 -8.66 15.62
C PRO A 22 16.85 -7.83 15.12
N VAL A 23 16.87 -7.52 13.82
CA VAL A 23 17.93 -6.73 13.17
C VAL A 23 18.00 -5.30 13.72
N PHE A 24 16.88 -4.79 14.23
CA PHE A 24 16.74 -3.51 14.91
C PHE A 24 15.62 -3.58 15.96
N PRO A 25 15.68 -2.72 17.00
CA PRO A 25 14.64 -2.69 18.02
C PRO A 25 13.29 -2.25 17.41
N LEU A 26 12.20 -2.79 17.97
CA LEU A 26 10.84 -2.44 17.56
C LEU A 26 10.20 -1.41 18.49
N ASP A 27 10.70 -1.29 19.71
CA ASP A 27 10.10 -0.53 20.80
C ASP A 27 10.66 0.88 20.90
N ASP A 28 11.94 1.07 20.55
CA ASP A 28 12.61 2.35 20.61
C ASP A 28 12.82 2.93 19.22
N TYR A 29 12.65 4.27 19.13
CA TYR A 29 13.01 4.96 17.91
C TYR A 29 14.54 4.94 17.76
N GLN A 30 14.99 4.22 16.76
CA GLN A 30 16.38 4.26 16.26
C GLN A 30 16.36 4.61 14.79
N GLU A 31 17.30 5.45 14.39
CA GLU A 31 17.51 5.75 12.98
C GLU A 31 18.14 4.52 12.31
N VAL A 32 17.36 3.85 11.49
CA VAL A 32 17.78 2.67 10.73
C VAL A 32 17.85 3.03 9.26
N GLY A 33 18.95 2.69 8.60
CA GLY A 33 19.16 2.95 7.17
C GLY A 33 18.07 2.30 6.31
N GLU A 34 17.68 2.99 5.25
CA GLU A 34 16.57 2.58 4.37
C GLU A 34 16.76 1.16 3.80
N GLU A 35 17.97 0.81 3.39
CA GLU A 35 18.27 -0.52 2.83
C GLU A 35 17.97 -1.65 3.83
N VAL A 36 18.35 -1.47 5.10
CA VAL A 36 18.11 -2.45 6.17
C VAL A 36 16.61 -2.57 6.45
N ARG A 37 15.89 -1.45 6.43
CA ARG A 37 14.44 -1.40 6.62
C ARG A 37 13.70 -2.10 5.48
N LEU A 38 14.10 -1.87 4.23
CA LEU A 38 13.48 -2.49 3.06
C LEU A 38 13.73 -4.01 3.03
N LYS A 39 14.93 -4.46 3.37
CA LYS A 39 15.25 -5.90 3.50
C LYS A 39 14.46 -6.60 4.60
N ASN A 40 14.10 -5.87 5.66
CA ASN A 40 13.37 -6.39 6.81
C ASN A 40 12.00 -5.72 6.96
N ARG A 41 11.27 -5.55 5.85
CA ARG A 41 10.05 -4.74 5.77
C ARG A 41 8.96 -5.16 6.75
N VAL A 42 8.82 -6.45 7.02
CA VAL A 42 7.83 -6.96 7.99
C VAL A 42 8.11 -6.44 9.40
N LEU A 43 9.39 -6.41 9.81
CA LEU A 43 9.80 -5.85 11.09
C LEU A 43 9.62 -4.33 11.12
N ASP A 44 10.01 -3.64 10.04
CA ASP A 44 9.85 -2.19 9.92
C ASP A 44 8.38 -1.75 10.04
N LEU A 45 7.45 -2.51 9.46
CA LEU A 45 6.01 -2.25 9.56
C LEU A 45 5.46 -2.40 10.99
N ARG A 46 6.13 -3.13 11.87
CA ARG A 46 5.75 -3.27 13.29
C ARG A 46 6.18 -2.07 14.14
N ARG A 47 7.07 -1.23 13.65
CA ARG A 47 7.49 -0.02 14.35
C ARG A 47 6.33 0.97 14.44
N PRO A 48 6.07 1.56 15.61
CA PRO A 48 4.91 2.43 15.82
C PRO A 48 4.82 3.60 14.84
N GLU A 49 5.94 4.24 14.52
CA GLU A 49 5.98 5.38 13.60
C GLU A 49 5.62 4.98 12.17
N ILE A 50 6.06 3.82 11.69
CA ILE A 50 5.74 3.32 10.34
C ILE A 50 4.29 2.86 10.27
N ASN A 51 3.86 2.12 11.27
CA ASN A 51 2.47 1.68 11.40
C ASN A 51 1.51 2.87 11.40
N THR A 52 1.79 3.90 12.20
CA THR A 52 0.99 5.14 12.26
C THR A 52 0.89 5.82 10.91
N ARG A 53 1.98 5.90 10.13
CA ARG A 53 1.96 6.49 8.78
C ARG A 53 1.04 5.73 7.83
N ILE A 54 1.10 4.39 7.86
CA ILE A 54 0.24 3.55 7.02
C ILE A 54 -1.24 3.69 7.41
N LEU A 55 -1.53 3.67 8.71
CA LEU A 55 -2.88 3.88 9.20
C LEU A 55 -3.42 5.28 8.87
N SER A 56 -2.56 6.31 8.96
CA SER A 56 -2.93 7.68 8.56
C SER A 56 -3.25 7.77 7.06
N ARG A 57 -2.43 7.15 6.21
CA ARG A 57 -2.70 7.06 4.77
C ARG A 57 -4.06 6.39 4.49
N SER A 58 -4.35 5.28 5.15
CA SER A 58 -5.64 4.58 5.03
C SER A 58 -6.82 5.49 5.41
N LYS A 59 -6.71 6.23 6.52
CA LYS A 59 -7.75 7.17 6.96
C LYS A 59 -7.95 8.31 5.98
N ILE A 60 -6.87 8.87 5.43
CA ILE A 60 -6.93 9.94 4.42
C ILE A 60 -7.64 9.44 3.17
N SER A 61 -7.24 8.28 2.63
CA SER A 61 -7.88 7.69 1.45
C SER A 61 -9.38 7.44 1.67
N SER A 62 -9.75 6.91 2.84
CA SER A 62 -11.16 6.68 3.20
C SER A 62 -11.96 7.98 3.33
N SER A 63 -11.32 9.04 3.84
CA SER A 63 -11.96 10.36 3.95
C SER A 63 -12.23 10.98 2.58
N ILE A 64 -11.26 10.90 1.67
CA ILE A 64 -11.40 11.39 0.29
C ILE A 64 -12.52 10.63 -0.43
N ARG A 65 -12.56 9.30 -0.32
CA ARG A 65 -13.62 8.49 -0.92
C ARG A 65 -14.99 8.90 -0.44
N ARG A 66 -15.19 8.97 0.87
CA ARG A 66 -16.49 9.37 1.45
C ARG A 66 -16.91 10.76 1.01
N PHE A 67 -15.98 11.73 1.03
CA PHE A 67 -16.27 13.10 0.60
C PHE A 67 -16.74 13.14 -0.87
N LEU A 68 -16.10 12.38 -1.76
CA LEU A 68 -16.45 12.35 -3.18
C LEU A 68 -17.72 11.53 -3.43
N GLU A 69 -17.95 10.46 -2.70
CA GLU A 69 -19.17 9.67 -2.73
C GLU A 69 -20.39 10.52 -2.33
N ASP A 70 -20.27 11.33 -1.28
CA ASP A 70 -21.30 12.31 -0.86
C ASP A 70 -21.60 13.37 -1.95
N GLN A 71 -20.65 13.60 -2.87
CA GLN A 71 -20.82 14.46 -4.05
C GLN A 71 -21.31 13.67 -5.29
N ASN A 72 -21.72 12.42 -5.11
CA ASN A 72 -22.17 11.48 -6.15
C ASN A 72 -21.08 11.13 -7.18
N PHE A 73 -19.81 11.10 -6.79
CA PHE A 73 -18.76 10.48 -7.59
C PHE A 73 -18.77 8.96 -7.38
N ASN A 74 -18.62 8.20 -8.46
CA ASN A 74 -18.55 6.76 -8.43
C ASN A 74 -17.12 6.28 -8.62
N GLU A 75 -16.60 5.49 -7.69
CA GLU A 75 -15.30 4.84 -7.84
C GLU A 75 -15.48 3.60 -8.72
N ILE A 76 -14.84 3.60 -9.88
CA ILE A 76 -14.92 2.52 -10.86
C ILE A 76 -13.52 1.93 -11.03
N GLU A 77 -13.38 0.64 -10.78
CA GLU A 77 -12.17 -0.09 -11.05
C GLU A 77 -11.97 -0.28 -12.55
N THR A 78 -10.77 0.05 -13.02
CA THR A 78 -10.40 -0.11 -14.43
C THR A 78 -9.32 -1.18 -14.57
N PRO A 79 -9.19 -1.86 -15.73
CA PRO A 79 -8.16 -2.86 -15.94
C PRO A 79 -6.75 -2.30 -15.75
N ILE A 80 -5.91 -3.02 -15.01
CA ILE A 80 -4.50 -2.69 -14.79
C ILE A 80 -3.65 -3.14 -15.99
N LEU A 81 -3.94 -4.31 -16.55
CA LEU A 81 -3.29 -4.84 -17.75
C LEU A 81 -4.14 -4.52 -18.97
N THR A 82 -3.60 -3.75 -19.88
CA THR A 82 -4.30 -3.27 -21.07
C THR A 82 -3.43 -3.38 -22.32
N LYS A 83 -3.95 -2.92 -23.44
CA LYS A 83 -3.15 -2.61 -24.64
C LYS A 83 -2.37 -1.32 -24.36
N ALA A 84 -1.16 -1.19 -24.93
CA ALA A 84 -0.39 0.05 -24.87
C ALA A 84 -1.22 1.25 -25.39
N THR A 85 -1.15 2.34 -24.65
CA THR A 85 -1.88 3.58 -24.96
C THR A 85 -0.92 4.67 -25.45
N PRO A 86 -1.32 5.55 -26.38
CA PRO A 86 -0.43 6.56 -26.96
C PRO A 86 -0.29 7.81 -26.07
N GLU A 87 -0.34 7.68 -24.75
CA GLU A 87 -0.36 8.80 -23.80
C GLU A 87 1.00 9.45 -23.55
N GLY A 88 2.02 9.14 -24.35
CA GLY A 88 3.31 9.84 -24.32
C GLY A 88 4.29 9.38 -23.26
N ALA A 89 3.89 8.63 -22.26
CA ALA A 89 4.74 8.00 -21.27
C ALA A 89 5.08 6.56 -21.70
N ARG A 90 6.26 6.08 -21.31
CA ARG A 90 6.65 4.69 -21.58
C ARG A 90 5.93 3.76 -20.63
N ASP A 91 5.06 2.91 -21.19
CA ASP A 91 4.42 1.85 -20.43
C ASP A 91 5.40 0.72 -20.10
N TYR A 92 5.23 0.09 -18.95
CA TYR A 92 5.85 -1.21 -18.68
C TYR A 92 5.09 -2.30 -19.44
N VAL A 93 5.82 -3.16 -20.15
CA VAL A 93 5.22 -4.25 -20.91
C VAL A 93 5.36 -5.58 -20.18
N VAL A 94 4.29 -6.39 -20.24
CA VAL A 94 4.20 -7.71 -19.61
C VAL A 94 3.96 -8.74 -20.71
N PRO A 95 4.86 -9.73 -20.93
CA PRO A 95 4.66 -10.76 -21.92
C PRO A 95 3.38 -11.57 -21.67
N SER A 96 2.60 -11.82 -22.74
CA SER A 96 1.44 -12.69 -22.66
C SER A 96 1.86 -14.15 -22.63
N ARG A 97 1.37 -14.91 -21.65
CA ARG A 97 1.57 -16.37 -21.60
C ARG A 97 0.64 -17.13 -22.54
N VAL A 98 -0.49 -16.53 -22.89
CA VAL A 98 -1.53 -17.14 -23.72
C VAL A 98 -1.28 -16.90 -25.20
N ASN A 99 -0.86 -15.68 -25.57
CA ASN A 99 -0.64 -15.28 -26.95
C ASN A 99 0.85 -15.02 -27.17
N HIS A 100 1.54 -15.98 -27.79
CA HIS A 100 2.97 -15.87 -28.09
C HIS A 100 3.27 -14.63 -28.96
N GLY A 101 4.32 -13.88 -28.60
CA GLY A 101 4.71 -12.66 -29.31
C GLY A 101 3.86 -11.43 -29.03
N SER A 102 2.86 -11.55 -28.15
CA SER A 102 2.02 -10.43 -27.70
C SER A 102 2.36 -9.97 -26.29
N PHE A 103 2.08 -8.70 -25.99
CA PHE A 103 2.37 -8.07 -24.70
C PHE A 103 1.15 -7.31 -24.21
N TYR A 104 0.98 -7.33 -22.91
CA TYR A 104 0.16 -6.35 -22.19
C TYR A 104 1.00 -5.14 -21.79
N ALA A 105 0.35 -4.03 -21.54
CA ALA A 105 0.95 -2.84 -20.95
C ALA A 105 0.36 -2.54 -19.58
N LEU A 106 1.21 -1.98 -18.70
CA LEU A 106 0.82 -1.34 -17.45
C LEU A 106 0.83 0.17 -17.72
N PRO A 107 -0.31 0.79 -18.08
CA PRO A 107 -0.38 2.21 -18.37
C PRO A 107 -0.12 3.02 -17.11
N GLN A 108 0.47 4.20 -17.27
CA GLN A 108 0.71 5.11 -16.15
C GLN A 108 -0.56 5.82 -15.68
N SER A 109 -1.59 5.88 -16.52
CA SER A 109 -2.83 6.59 -16.24
C SER A 109 -4.02 5.85 -16.84
N PRO A 110 -5.20 5.81 -16.19
CA PRO A 110 -6.43 5.29 -16.72
C PRO A 110 -7.18 6.31 -17.59
N GLN A 111 -6.50 7.29 -18.19
CA GLN A 111 -7.12 8.39 -18.92
C GLN A 111 -8.08 7.91 -20.01
N LEU A 112 -7.71 6.88 -20.76
CA LEU A 112 -8.57 6.31 -21.80
C LEU A 112 -9.88 5.74 -21.21
N PHE A 113 -9.78 4.99 -20.12
CA PHE A 113 -10.95 4.42 -19.44
C PHE A 113 -11.84 5.51 -18.85
N LYS A 114 -11.23 6.55 -18.27
CA LYS A 114 -11.95 7.71 -17.75
C LYS A 114 -12.79 8.37 -18.86
N GLN A 115 -12.22 8.59 -20.03
CA GLN A 115 -12.93 9.14 -21.17
C GLN A 115 -14.09 8.24 -21.62
N LEU A 116 -13.84 6.93 -21.74
CA LEU A 116 -14.86 5.96 -22.13
C LEU A 116 -16.00 5.89 -21.12
N LEU A 117 -15.72 5.93 -19.84
CA LEU A 117 -16.72 5.93 -18.77
C LEU A 117 -17.58 7.19 -18.82
N MET A 118 -16.97 8.36 -19.01
CA MET A 118 -17.71 9.62 -19.16
C MET A 118 -18.57 9.65 -20.43
N MET A 119 -18.07 9.16 -21.56
CA MET A 119 -18.85 8.99 -22.79
C MET A 119 -19.99 7.98 -22.61
N GLY A 120 -19.81 6.99 -21.75
CA GLY A 120 -20.83 6.00 -21.39
C GLY A 120 -21.87 6.50 -20.38
N GLY A 121 -21.83 7.79 -20.00
CA GLY A 121 -22.83 8.42 -19.12
C GLY A 121 -22.45 8.44 -17.64
N LEU A 122 -21.20 8.11 -17.28
CA LEU A 122 -20.70 8.22 -15.90
C LEU A 122 -20.01 9.59 -15.71
N ASP A 123 -20.79 10.65 -15.59
CA ASP A 123 -20.29 12.03 -15.55
C ASP A 123 -19.40 12.34 -14.35
N LYS A 124 -19.59 11.61 -13.23
CA LYS A 124 -18.84 11.78 -12.00
C LYS A 124 -18.08 10.51 -11.69
N TYR A 125 -16.85 10.43 -12.18
CA TYR A 125 -15.95 9.31 -12.01
C TYR A 125 -14.83 9.64 -11.04
N LEU A 126 -14.58 8.74 -10.10
CA LEU A 126 -13.45 8.78 -9.18
C LEU A 126 -12.49 7.64 -9.50
N SER A 127 -11.20 7.95 -9.55
CA SER A 127 -10.12 6.97 -9.50
C SER A 127 -9.03 7.46 -8.58
N LEU A 128 -8.66 6.64 -7.61
CA LEU A 128 -7.55 6.85 -6.71
C LEU A 128 -6.41 5.93 -7.15
N ILE A 129 -5.59 6.39 -8.09
CA ILE A 129 -4.60 5.54 -8.74
C ILE A 129 -3.32 5.44 -7.93
N HIS A 130 -2.86 6.52 -7.34
CA HIS A 130 -1.61 6.59 -6.57
C HIS A 130 -1.76 7.55 -5.39
N ILE A 131 -2.19 7.04 -4.28
CA ILE A 131 -2.15 7.76 -3.00
C ILE A 131 -1.10 7.13 -2.10
#